data_5e0200d547a036bd738985363321d232
#
_entry.id   5e0200d547a036bd738985363321d232
#
_cell.length_a   1.000
_cell.length_b   1.000
_cell.length_c   1.000
_cell.angle_alpha   90.00
_cell.angle_beta   90.00
_cell.angle_gamma   90.00
#
_symmetry.space_group_name_H-M   'P 1'
#
loop_
_entity.id
_entity.type
_entity.pdbx_description
1 polymer ?
#
loop_
_entity_poly.entity_id
_entity_poly.type
_entity_poly.pdbx_seq_one_letter_code
_entity_poly.pdbx_strand_id
1 'polypeptide(L)'
;VGINTLIKSQTGSYVGYSFAIPESIVRKVVVDLKEFGVVQRALLGVQFRVVDQDFLDTEGKELGIKDLGGAYVAAVVEGGAASEAGIRKGDVILDIDGVKIVEPSTLQEQIAKRRPNDTVKLSVKRDGKVKQFDVTLRNKAGKTELVTKEDVDVVDALGGKFADAGAKLCRELDIKGGVQVVGIKADGILARARVKQGFVITH
;
A
#
# COMPACT_ATOMS: atom_id res chain seq x y z
N VAL A 1 -24.15 -4.66 -0.46
CA VAL A 1 -24.10 -5.43 0.81
C VAL A 1 -22.65 -5.41 1.29
N GLY A 2 -22.43 -5.19 2.59
CA GLY A 2 -21.11 -5.11 3.22
C GLY A 2 -21.16 -5.51 4.68
N ILE A 3 -19.99 -5.58 5.32
CA ILE A 3 -19.86 -5.86 6.76
C ILE A 3 -19.67 -4.52 7.48
N ASN A 4 -20.57 -4.19 8.40
CA ASN A 4 -20.46 -2.99 9.25
C ASN A 4 -19.24 -3.11 10.16
N THR A 5 -18.38 -2.09 10.17
CA THR A 5 -17.10 -2.15 10.89
C THR A 5 -16.98 -1.11 11.98
N LEU A 6 -17.52 0.09 11.77
CA LEU A 6 -17.32 1.21 12.67
C LEU A 6 -18.50 2.18 12.61
N ILE A 7 -18.90 2.67 13.78
CA ILE A 7 -19.75 3.85 13.94
C ILE A 7 -18.88 4.93 14.58
N LYS A 8 -18.67 6.04 13.90
CA LYS A 8 -17.97 7.20 14.49
C LYS A 8 -18.95 7.93 15.38
N SER A 9 -18.72 7.90 16.71
CA SER A 9 -19.54 8.60 17.70
C SER A 9 -18.61 9.21 18.75
N GLN A 10 -18.88 10.46 19.14
CA GLN A 10 -18.21 11.11 20.27
C GLN A 10 -19.00 10.93 21.58
N THR A 11 -20.27 10.55 21.50
CA THR A 11 -21.18 10.49 22.63
C THR A 11 -21.71 9.08 22.89
N GLY A 12 -21.28 8.05 22.13
CA GLY A 12 -21.83 6.70 22.18
C GLY A 12 -23.14 6.53 21.41
N SER A 13 -23.77 7.63 20.98
CA SER A 13 -24.98 7.62 20.17
C SER A 13 -24.66 7.75 18.67
N TYR A 14 -25.56 7.28 17.81
CA TYR A 14 -25.40 7.38 16.35
C TYR A 14 -25.42 8.85 15.89
N VAL A 15 -24.36 9.27 15.19
CA VAL A 15 -24.17 10.64 14.66
C VAL A 15 -24.24 10.67 13.13
N GLY A 16 -24.88 9.69 12.51
CA GLY A 16 -25.11 9.69 11.04
C GLY A 16 -24.02 9.05 10.19
N TYR A 17 -22.89 8.62 10.75
CA TYR A 17 -21.83 7.96 9.98
C TYR A 17 -21.64 6.51 10.42
N SER A 18 -21.84 5.59 9.49
CA SER A 18 -21.50 4.17 9.64
C SER A 18 -20.63 3.75 8.46
N PHE A 19 -19.66 2.89 8.73
CA PHE A 19 -18.73 2.40 7.73
C PHE A 19 -18.92 0.89 7.54
N ALA A 20 -18.97 0.47 6.29
CA ALA A 20 -19.07 -0.94 5.92
C ALA A 20 -17.97 -1.30 4.91
N ILE A 21 -17.39 -2.48 5.08
CA ILE A 21 -16.48 -3.04 4.08
C ILE A 21 -17.32 -3.66 2.96
N PRO A 22 -17.10 -3.29 1.68
CA PRO A 22 -17.78 -3.90 0.56
C PRO A 22 -17.59 -5.43 0.50
N GLU A 23 -18.65 -6.16 0.13
CA GLU A 23 -18.64 -7.63 0.03
C GLU A 23 -17.50 -8.15 -0.85
N SER A 24 -17.20 -7.45 -1.94
CA SER A 24 -16.11 -7.82 -2.86
C SER A 24 -14.73 -7.87 -2.18
N ILE A 25 -14.46 -6.92 -1.27
CA ILE A 25 -13.21 -6.90 -0.50
C ILE A 25 -13.23 -8.03 0.54
N VAL A 26 -14.35 -8.23 1.23
CA VAL A 26 -14.50 -9.31 2.22
C VAL A 26 -14.26 -10.67 1.58
N ARG A 27 -14.88 -10.93 0.44
CA ARG A 27 -14.71 -12.17 -0.32
C ARG A 27 -13.24 -12.41 -0.66
N LYS A 28 -12.56 -11.40 -1.21
CA LYS A 28 -11.14 -11.47 -1.54
C LYS A 28 -10.29 -11.79 -0.32
N VAL A 29 -10.52 -11.11 0.82
CA VAL A 29 -9.80 -11.34 2.08
C VAL A 29 -9.99 -12.78 2.58
N VAL A 30 -11.21 -13.29 2.56
CA VAL A 30 -11.50 -14.68 2.99
C VAL A 30 -10.79 -15.70 2.10
N VAL A 31 -10.79 -15.48 0.77
CA VAL A 31 -10.09 -16.37 -0.16
C VAL A 31 -8.58 -16.33 0.09
N ASP A 32 -8.00 -15.14 0.24
CA ASP A 32 -6.58 -14.99 0.53
C ASP A 32 -6.17 -15.71 1.83
N LEU A 33 -6.96 -15.53 2.90
CA LEU A 33 -6.69 -16.19 4.18
C LEU A 33 -6.78 -17.71 4.09
N LYS A 34 -7.69 -18.24 3.27
CA LYS A 34 -7.82 -19.70 3.04
C LYS A 34 -6.67 -20.26 2.19
N GLU A 35 -6.22 -19.53 1.19
CA GLU A 35 -5.18 -19.99 0.25
C GLU A 35 -3.77 -19.76 0.80
N PHE A 36 -3.50 -18.60 1.39
CA PHE A 36 -2.16 -18.15 1.74
C PHE A 36 -1.95 -17.97 3.25
N GLY A 37 -3.01 -18.04 4.06
CA GLY A 37 -2.96 -17.74 5.48
C GLY A 37 -2.78 -16.25 5.82
N VAL A 38 -2.57 -15.39 4.81
CA VAL A 38 -2.39 -13.94 4.93
C VAL A 38 -3.10 -13.20 3.80
N VAL A 39 -3.51 -11.96 4.07
CA VAL A 39 -4.16 -11.12 3.06
C VAL A 39 -3.12 -10.60 2.07
N GLN A 40 -3.31 -10.86 0.79
CA GLN A 40 -2.50 -10.34 -0.29
C GLN A 40 -2.85 -8.86 -0.54
N ARG A 41 -1.91 -7.95 -0.30
CA ARG A 41 -2.14 -6.52 -0.49
C ARG A 41 -1.37 -6.02 -1.70
N ALA A 42 -2.11 -5.70 -2.76
CA ALA A 42 -1.58 -5.04 -3.93
C ALA A 42 -1.44 -3.52 -3.69
N LEU A 43 -0.40 -2.92 -4.23
CA LEU A 43 -0.13 -1.49 -4.15
C LEU A 43 0.17 -0.94 -5.55
N LEU A 44 -0.37 0.24 -5.83
CA LEU A 44 -0.06 1.02 -7.04
C LEU A 44 1.24 1.83 -6.87
N GLY A 45 1.55 2.25 -5.64
CA GLY A 45 2.75 3.03 -5.35
C GLY A 45 2.64 4.49 -5.76
N VAL A 46 1.48 5.12 -5.52
CA VAL A 46 1.25 6.56 -5.72
C VAL A 46 0.72 7.22 -4.46
N GLN A 47 1.08 8.48 -4.28
CA GLN A 47 0.34 9.41 -3.43
C GLN A 47 -0.57 10.23 -4.34
N PHE A 48 -1.84 10.30 -4.03
CA PHE A 48 -2.80 11.00 -4.89
C PHE A 48 -3.79 11.84 -4.09
N ARG A 49 -4.35 12.83 -4.76
CA ARG A 49 -5.50 13.62 -4.32
C ARG A 49 -6.61 13.52 -5.36
N VAL A 50 -7.85 13.45 -4.93
CA VAL A 50 -8.96 13.51 -5.88
C VAL A 50 -9.12 14.94 -6.39
N VAL A 51 -9.40 15.07 -7.67
CA VAL A 51 -9.65 16.36 -8.32
C VAL A 51 -11.13 16.72 -8.10
N ASP A 52 -11.42 17.23 -6.92
CA ASP A 52 -12.68 17.80 -6.53
C ASP A 52 -12.68 19.34 -6.69
N GLN A 53 -13.76 20.00 -6.29
CA GLN A 53 -13.86 21.45 -6.42
C GLN A 53 -12.84 22.19 -5.56
N ASP A 54 -12.58 21.71 -4.35
CA ASP A 54 -11.58 22.28 -3.45
C ASP A 54 -10.16 22.22 -4.05
N PHE A 55 -9.83 21.07 -4.64
CA PHE A 55 -8.55 20.92 -5.36
C PHE A 55 -8.46 21.89 -6.55
N LEU A 56 -9.54 22.04 -7.35
CA LEU A 56 -9.54 22.95 -8.50
C LEU A 56 -9.39 24.41 -8.08
N ASP A 57 -10.03 24.80 -6.97
CA ASP A 57 -9.99 26.18 -6.48
C ASP A 57 -8.65 26.56 -5.85
N THR A 58 -7.93 25.58 -5.32
CA THR A 58 -6.61 25.74 -4.68
C THR A 58 -5.46 25.45 -5.63
N GLU A 59 -5.15 24.20 -5.86
CA GLU A 59 -3.97 23.74 -6.58
C GLU A 59 -4.22 23.56 -8.09
N GLY A 60 -5.46 23.23 -8.49
CA GLY A 60 -5.80 22.90 -9.88
C GLY A 60 -5.53 24.05 -10.85
N LYS A 61 -5.74 25.31 -10.40
CA LYS A 61 -5.47 26.52 -11.22
C LYS A 61 -4.00 26.64 -11.58
N GLU A 62 -3.11 26.43 -10.60
CA GLU A 62 -1.66 26.49 -10.80
C GLU A 62 -1.15 25.34 -11.66
N LEU A 63 -1.78 24.16 -11.53
CA LEU A 63 -1.45 22.94 -12.26
C LEU A 63 -2.12 22.85 -13.64
N GLY A 64 -2.96 23.82 -14.00
CA GLY A 64 -3.69 23.84 -15.28
C GLY A 64 -4.76 22.75 -15.40
N ILE A 65 -5.21 22.16 -14.29
CA ILE A 65 -6.25 21.15 -14.23
C ILE A 65 -7.61 21.87 -14.13
N LYS A 66 -8.50 21.61 -15.08
CA LYS A 66 -9.78 22.32 -15.19
C LYS A 66 -11.00 21.43 -15.02
N ASP A 67 -10.84 20.13 -15.20
CA ASP A 67 -11.95 19.17 -15.19
C ASP A 67 -12.02 18.49 -13.83
N LEU A 68 -13.23 18.38 -13.29
CA LEU A 68 -13.53 17.61 -12.09
C LEU A 68 -13.35 16.11 -12.32
N GLY A 69 -12.94 15.42 -11.29
CA GLY A 69 -12.80 13.96 -11.26
C GLY A 69 -11.39 13.47 -11.59
N GLY A 70 -11.16 12.22 -11.23
CA GLY A 70 -9.83 11.58 -11.32
C GLY A 70 -9.00 11.75 -10.06
N ALA A 71 -7.86 11.09 -10.05
CA ALA A 71 -6.88 11.14 -8.97
C ALA A 71 -5.58 11.79 -9.48
N TYR A 72 -5.27 12.99 -9.02
CA TYR A 72 -4.02 13.68 -9.30
C TYR A 72 -2.87 12.99 -8.57
N VAL A 73 -1.85 12.61 -9.31
CA VAL A 73 -0.64 11.96 -8.78
C VAL A 73 0.31 13.02 -8.22
N ALA A 74 0.34 13.15 -6.90
CA ALA A 74 1.19 14.09 -6.18
C ALA A 74 2.63 13.57 -6.05
N ALA A 75 2.80 12.25 -5.90
CA ALA A 75 4.10 11.58 -5.87
C ALA A 75 3.98 10.13 -6.33
N VAL A 76 5.09 9.58 -6.82
CA VAL A 76 5.22 8.17 -7.22
C VAL A 76 6.35 7.55 -6.40
N VAL A 77 6.11 6.35 -5.89
CA VAL A 77 7.13 5.59 -5.16
C VAL A 77 8.11 4.99 -6.17
N GLU A 78 9.38 5.28 -6.00
CA GLU A 78 10.45 4.74 -6.85
C GLU A 78 10.48 3.21 -6.76
N GLY A 79 10.60 2.53 -7.91
CA GLY A 79 10.50 1.07 -7.99
C GLY A 79 9.10 0.50 -7.70
N GLY A 80 8.09 1.35 -7.48
CA GLY A 80 6.70 0.95 -7.34
C GLY A 80 6.02 0.64 -8.66
N ALA A 81 4.85 0.01 -8.62
CA ALA A 81 4.09 -0.42 -9.80
C ALA A 81 3.83 0.74 -10.79
N ALA A 82 3.41 1.90 -10.30
CA ALA A 82 3.16 3.08 -11.12
C ALA A 82 4.43 3.64 -11.77
N SER A 83 5.55 3.67 -11.02
CA SER A 83 6.85 4.12 -11.53
C SER A 83 7.33 3.27 -12.69
N GLU A 84 7.28 1.96 -12.55
CA GLU A 84 7.69 0.99 -13.58
C GLU A 84 6.81 1.09 -14.85
N ALA A 85 5.51 1.34 -14.67
CA ALA A 85 4.59 1.56 -15.78
C ALA A 85 4.76 2.93 -16.46
N GLY A 86 5.61 3.82 -15.91
CA GLY A 86 5.86 5.14 -16.45
C GLY A 86 4.84 6.21 -16.05
N ILE A 87 4.07 5.99 -15.01
CA ILE A 87 3.23 7.03 -14.38
C ILE A 87 4.13 7.99 -13.62
N ARG A 88 3.78 9.27 -13.62
CA ARG A 88 4.62 10.36 -13.09
C ARG A 88 3.79 11.32 -12.23
N LYS A 89 4.46 12.07 -11.37
CA LYS A 89 3.87 13.25 -10.72
C LYS A 89 3.28 14.19 -11.78
N GLY A 90 2.10 14.70 -11.51
CA GLY A 90 1.36 15.58 -12.43
C GLY A 90 0.36 14.86 -13.33
N ASP A 91 0.36 13.54 -13.37
CA ASP A 91 -0.66 12.76 -14.05
C ASP A 91 -2.00 12.84 -13.30
N VAL A 92 -3.11 12.73 -14.05
CA VAL A 92 -4.44 12.54 -13.46
C VAL A 92 -4.99 11.19 -13.91
N ILE A 93 -5.13 10.26 -12.98
CA ILE A 93 -5.73 8.94 -13.26
C ILE A 93 -7.24 9.13 -13.33
N LEU A 94 -7.83 8.86 -14.50
CA LEU A 94 -9.25 9.08 -14.78
C LEU A 94 -10.10 7.85 -14.46
N ASP A 95 -9.59 6.67 -14.78
CA ASP A 95 -10.26 5.39 -14.52
C ASP A 95 -9.24 4.27 -14.28
N ILE A 96 -9.73 3.19 -13.69
CA ILE A 96 -9.04 1.91 -13.51
C ILE A 96 -9.95 0.79 -14.02
N ASP A 97 -9.49 0.03 -15.02
CA ASP A 97 -10.26 -1.03 -15.68
C ASP A 97 -11.66 -0.55 -16.15
N GLY A 98 -11.76 0.71 -16.63
CA GLY A 98 -13.00 1.35 -17.06
C GLY A 98 -13.90 1.89 -15.93
N VAL A 99 -13.52 1.71 -14.66
CA VAL A 99 -14.24 2.29 -13.53
C VAL A 99 -13.71 3.71 -13.27
N LYS A 100 -14.57 4.71 -13.51
CA LYS A 100 -14.22 6.12 -13.31
C LYS A 100 -13.91 6.44 -11.85
N ILE A 101 -12.87 7.23 -11.62
CA ILE A 101 -12.48 7.70 -10.30
C ILE A 101 -13.18 9.01 -10.01
N VAL A 102 -14.19 8.97 -9.15
CA VAL A 102 -14.95 10.13 -8.69
C VAL A 102 -14.63 10.48 -7.24
N GLU A 103 -14.24 9.48 -6.44
CA GLU A 103 -13.93 9.61 -5.02
C GLU A 103 -12.60 8.91 -4.70
N PRO A 104 -11.89 9.33 -3.62
CA PRO A 104 -10.65 8.67 -3.18
C PRO A 104 -10.83 7.18 -2.95
N SER A 105 -11.97 6.81 -2.37
CA SER A 105 -12.36 5.43 -2.07
C SER A 105 -12.43 4.54 -3.30
N THR A 106 -12.83 5.08 -4.46
CA THR A 106 -12.98 4.31 -5.71
C THR A 106 -11.65 3.68 -6.14
N LEU A 107 -10.57 4.49 -6.23
CA LEU A 107 -9.26 3.96 -6.62
C LEU A 107 -8.73 2.96 -5.59
N GLN A 108 -8.87 3.29 -4.31
CA GLN A 108 -8.43 2.41 -3.21
C GLN A 108 -9.17 1.08 -3.23
N GLU A 109 -10.50 1.10 -3.43
CA GLU A 109 -11.32 -0.11 -3.52
C GLU A 109 -10.92 -0.99 -4.70
N GLN A 110 -10.72 -0.40 -5.89
CA GLN A 110 -10.33 -1.17 -7.06
C GLN A 110 -8.96 -1.83 -6.88
N ILE A 111 -7.99 -1.16 -6.26
CA ILE A 111 -6.69 -1.75 -5.91
C ILE A 111 -6.83 -2.81 -4.81
N ALA A 112 -7.65 -2.58 -3.78
CA ALA A 112 -7.83 -3.51 -2.66
C ALA A 112 -8.44 -4.87 -3.07
N LYS A 113 -9.17 -4.91 -4.20
CA LYS A 113 -9.72 -6.14 -4.79
C LYS A 113 -8.66 -6.98 -5.52
N ARG A 114 -7.46 -6.44 -5.74
CA ARG A 114 -6.40 -7.07 -6.53
C ARG A 114 -5.34 -7.72 -5.63
N ARG A 115 -4.55 -8.58 -6.24
CA ARG A 115 -3.36 -9.21 -5.64
C ARG A 115 -2.09 -8.65 -6.27
N PRO A 116 -0.93 -8.75 -5.61
CA PRO A 116 0.36 -8.56 -6.28
C PRO A 116 0.43 -9.42 -7.54
N ASN A 117 1.07 -8.91 -8.59
CA ASN A 117 1.14 -9.47 -9.94
C ASN A 117 -0.13 -9.31 -10.79
N ASP A 118 -1.26 -8.87 -10.25
CA ASP A 118 -2.41 -8.51 -11.10
C ASP A 118 -2.05 -7.26 -11.92
N THR A 119 -2.43 -7.26 -13.20
CA THR A 119 -2.29 -6.10 -14.07
C THR A 119 -3.62 -5.36 -14.16
N VAL A 120 -3.58 -4.05 -13.98
CA VAL A 120 -4.73 -3.16 -14.14
C VAL A 120 -4.45 -2.16 -15.26
N LYS A 121 -5.49 -1.77 -15.98
CA LYS A 121 -5.42 -0.77 -17.02
C LYS A 121 -5.85 0.59 -16.46
N LEU A 122 -4.98 1.58 -16.55
CA LEU A 122 -5.24 2.93 -16.11
C LEU A 122 -5.36 3.87 -17.31
N SER A 123 -6.45 4.65 -17.38
CA SER A 123 -6.52 5.81 -18.29
C SER A 123 -6.04 7.03 -17.53
N VAL A 124 -5.01 7.67 -18.06
CA VAL A 124 -4.30 8.77 -17.41
C VAL A 124 -4.28 9.99 -18.32
N LYS A 125 -4.66 11.15 -17.80
CA LYS A 125 -4.51 12.44 -18.48
C LYS A 125 -3.14 13.02 -18.16
N ARG A 126 -2.34 13.25 -19.19
CA ARG A 126 -0.99 13.86 -19.12
C ARG A 126 -0.87 14.89 -20.22
N ASP A 127 -0.50 16.13 -19.89
CA ASP A 127 -0.33 17.23 -20.86
C ASP A 127 -1.58 17.41 -21.75
N GLY A 128 -2.77 17.33 -21.16
CA GLY A 128 -4.05 17.46 -21.87
C GLY A 128 -4.48 16.24 -22.71
N LYS A 129 -3.64 15.20 -22.83
CA LYS A 129 -3.91 13.99 -23.62
C LYS A 129 -4.17 12.80 -22.73
N VAL A 130 -5.16 11.97 -23.11
CA VAL A 130 -5.44 10.71 -22.42
C VAL A 130 -4.52 9.62 -22.98
N LYS A 131 -3.85 8.90 -22.08
CA LYS A 131 -2.98 7.76 -22.37
C LYS A 131 -3.43 6.57 -21.54
N GLN A 132 -3.21 5.36 -22.04
CA GLN A 132 -3.45 4.13 -21.30
C GLN A 132 -2.13 3.51 -20.85
N PHE A 133 -2.15 2.98 -19.62
CA PHE A 133 -1.01 2.30 -19.00
C PHE A 133 -1.49 0.97 -18.43
N ASP A 134 -0.80 -0.12 -18.78
CA ASP A 134 -0.95 -1.39 -18.10
C ASP A 134 0.03 -1.42 -16.93
N VAL A 135 -0.51 -1.59 -15.73
CA VAL A 135 0.27 -1.50 -14.49
C VAL A 135 0.19 -2.81 -13.74
N THR A 136 1.31 -3.50 -13.60
CA THR A 136 1.42 -4.71 -12.78
C THR A 136 1.63 -4.32 -11.33
N LEU A 137 0.64 -4.64 -10.49
CA LEU A 137 0.61 -4.27 -9.07
C LEU A 137 1.67 -5.04 -8.27
N ARG A 138 2.18 -4.42 -7.22
CA ARG A 138 3.25 -4.96 -6.39
C ARG A 138 2.82 -5.06 -4.93
N ASN A 139 3.48 -5.93 -4.16
CA ASN A 139 3.31 -6.01 -2.71
C ASN A 139 4.05 -4.84 -2.00
N LYS A 140 3.96 -4.79 -0.67
CA LYS A 140 4.61 -3.75 0.14
C LYS A 140 6.16 -3.74 0.03
N ALA A 141 6.76 -4.87 -0.33
CA ALA A 141 8.20 -4.97 -0.58
C ALA A 141 8.61 -4.55 -2.01
N GLY A 142 7.66 -4.06 -2.83
CA GLY A 142 7.91 -3.67 -4.22
C GLY A 142 8.03 -4.87 -5.18
N LYS A 143 7.62 -6.06 -4.77
CA LYS A 143 7.71 -7.29 -5.55
C LYS A 143 6.33 -7.72 -6.07
N THR A 144 6.30 -8.54 -7.11
CA THR A 144 5.08 -9.14 -7.66
C THR A 144 4.71 -10.45 -6.97
N GLU A 145 5.60 -11.02 -6.16
CA GLU A 145 5.40 -12.28 -5.47
C GLU A 145 4.27 -12.18 -4.43
N LEU A 146 3.50 -13.26 -4.31
CA LEU A 146 2.54 -13.43 -3.26
C LEU A 146 3.26 -13.73 -1.94
N VAL A 147 2.71 -13.23 -0.85
CA VAL A 147 3.26 -13.42 0.50
C VAL A 147 2.60 -14.64 1.12
N THR A 148 3.37 -15.55 1.71
CA THR A 148 2.85 -16.71 2.44
C THR A 148 2.79 -16.43 3.94
N LYS A 149 2.08 -17.28 4.68
CA LYS A 149 2.02 -17.21 6.14
C LYS A 149 3.42 -17.37 6.75
N GLU A 150 4.23 -18.23 6.18
CA GLU A 150 5.62 -18.48 6.61
C GLU A 150 6.50 -17.24 6.48
N ASP A 151 6.30 -16.43 5.42
CA ASP A 151 7.01 -15.16 5.24
C ASP A 151 6.65 -14.09 6.29
N VAL A 152 5.43 -14.15 6.84
CA VAL A 152 4.92 -13.14 7.78
C VAL A 152 5.14 -13.56 9.23
N ASP A 153 4.96 -14.84 9.55
CA ASP A 153 4.93 -15.33 10.92
C ASP A 153 6.24 -15.12 11.67
N VAL A 154 7.39 -15.26 11.02
CA VAL A 154 8.70 -15.13 11.70
C VAL A 154 8.98 -13.68 12.09
N VAL A 155 8.76 -12.72 11.18
CA VAL A 155 9.07 -11.30 11.41
C VAL A 155 8.06 -10.64 12.34
N ASP A 156 6.76 -10.94 12.16
CA ASP A 156 5.69 -10.38 12.99
C ASP A 156 5.60 -11.05 14.37
N ALA A 157 5.81 -12.36 14.46
CA ALA A 157 5.85 -13.07 15.73
C ALA A 157 7.02 -12.61 16.61
N LEU A 158 8.19 -12.38 16.02
CA LEU A 158 9.34 -11.84 16.74
C LEU A 158 9.16 -10.36 17.12
N GLY A 159 8.28 -9.64 16.40
CA GLY A 159 8.05 -8.21 16.65
C GLY A 159 9.28 -7.36 16.35
N GLY A 160 10.04 -7.70 15.30
CA GLY A 160 11.28 -7.02 14.93
C GLY A 160 11.36 -6.65 13.45
N LYS A 161 12.24 -5.71 13.13
CA LYS A 161 12.73 -5.47 11.77
C LYS A 161 14.16 -5.96 11.68
N PHE A 162 14.48 -6.65 10.60
CA PHE A 162 15.75 -7.31 10.41
C PHE A 162 16.41 -6.85 9.11
N ALA A 163 17.73 -6.81 9.09
CA ALA A 163 18.55 -6.59 7.90
C ALA A 163 19.76 -7.51 7.96
N ASP A 164 20.32 -7.85 6.82
CA ASP A 164 21.57 -8.61 6.78
C ASP A 164 22.70 -7.84 7.48
N ALA A 165 23.49 -8.53 8.28
CA ALA A 165 24.68 -7.94 8.89
C ALA A 165 25.71 -7.68 7.78
N GLY A 166 25.91 -6.40 7.46
CA GLY A 166 26.83 -6.00 6.40
C GLY A 166 28.28 -6.44 6.68
N ALA A 167 29.08 -6.59 5.63
CA ALA A 167 30.47 -7.08 5.70
C ALA A 167 31.36 -6.28 6.66
N LYS A 168 31.08 -5.01 6.90
CA LYS A 168 31.78 -4.18 7.89
C LYS A 168 31.49 -4.65 9.32
N LEU A 169 30.20 -4.80 9.63
CA LEU A 169 29.73 -5.22 10.95
C LEU A 169 30.18 -6.65 11.26
N CYS A 170 30.12 -7.55 10.27
CA CYS A 170 30.64 -8.92 10.44
C CYS A 170 32.13 -8.96 10.80
N ARG A 171 32.95 -8.09 10.20
CA ARG A 171 34.37 -7.97 10.54
C ARG A 171 34.60 -7.38 11.92
N GLU A 172 33.84 -6.37 12.33
CA GLU A 172 33.95 -5.73 13.65
C GLU A 172 33.58 -6.70 14.80
N LEU A 173 32.63 -7.62 14.54
CA LEU A 173 32.13 -8.58 15.53
C LEU A 173 32.79 -9.96 15.43
N ASP A 174 33.73 -10.15 14.49
CA ASP A 174 34.38 -11.44 14.19
C ASP A 174 33.39 -12.59 13.95
N ILE A 175 32.36 -12.31 13.13
CA ILE A 175 31.33 -13.27 12.77
C ILE A 175 31.31 -13.51 11.25
N LYS A 176 30.95 -14.74 10.85
CA LYS A 176 30.90 -15.12 9.43
C LYS A 176 29.66 -14.58 8.70
N GLY A 177 28.61 -14.18 9.43
CA GLY A 177 27.36 -13.68 8.94
C GLY A 177 26.34 -13.57 10.06
N GLY A 178 25.17 -13.02 9.77
CA GLY A 178 24.09 -12.89 10.72
C GLY A 178 23.03 -11.90 10.27
N VAL A 179 22.00 -11.76 11.07
CA VAL A 179 20.87 -10.85 10.83
C VAL A 179 20.85 -9.80 11.93
N GLN A 180 20.99 -8.53 11.54
CA GLN A 180 20.94 -7.41 12.49
C GLN A 180 19.50 -7.02 12.79
N VAL A 181 19.18 -6.80 14.06
CA VAL A 181 17.91 -6.24 14.51
C VAL A 181 17.95 -4.73 14.30
N VAL A 182 17.24 -4.22 13.31
CA VAL A 182 17.20 -2.79 12.94
C VAL A 182 16.00 -2.04 13.51
N GLY A 183 15.04 -2.74 14.11
CA GLY A 183 13.89 -2.15 14.80
C GLY A 183 13.18 -3.18 15.67
N ILE A 184 12.49 -2.73 16.73
CA ILE A 184 11.76 -3.59 17.66
C ILE A 184 10.40 -2.95 17.96
N LYS A 185 9.32 -3.75 17.89
CA LYS A 185 7.98 -3.35 18.36
C LYS A 185 7.93 -3.47 19.89
N ALA A 186 7.38 -2.47 20.58
CA ALA A 186 7.38 -2.40 22.04
C ALA A 186 6.66 -3.58 22.72
N ASP A 187 5.70 -4.19 22.04
CA ASP A 187 4.88 -5.32 22.51
C ASP A 187 5.33 -6.69 21.95
N GLY A 188 6.39 -6.71 21.13
CA GLY A 188 6.90 -7.91 20.47
C GLY A 188 7.68 -8.86 21.40
N ILE A 189 7.90 -10.08 20.93
CA ILE A 189 8.69 -11.11 21.65
C ILE A 189 10.13 -10.63 21.91
N LEU A 190 10.76 -9.96 20.92
CA LEU A 190 12.10 -9.43 21.06
C LEU A 190 12.22 -8.37 22.17
N ALA A 191 11.19 -7.50 22.30
CA ALA A 191 11.16 -6.51 23.38
C ALA A 191 11.07 -7.19 24.75
N ARG A 192 10.20 -8.21 24.89
CA ARG A 192 10.06 -9.01 26.12
C ARG A 192 11.34 -9.77 26.46
N ALA A 193 12.04 -10.26 25.45
CA ALA A 193 13.34 -10.91 25.60
C ALA A 193 14.51 -9.91 25.83
N ARG A 194 14.22 -8.60 25.95
CA ARG A 194 15.21 -7.53 26.14
C ARG A 194 16.26 -7.44 25.03
N VAL A 195 15.94 -7.94 23.84
CA VAL A 195 16.76 -7.72 22.65
C VAL A 195 16.69 -6.24 22.30
N LYS A 196 17.84 -5.66 21.94
CA LYS A 196 17.93 -4.24 21.58
C LYS A 196 18.19 -4.08 20.08
N GLN A 197 17.80 -2.93 19.54
CA GLN A 197 18.22 -2.54 18.20
C GLN A 197 19.76 -2.54 18.13
N GLY A 198 20.31 -3.04 17.05
CA GLY A 198 21.74 -3.21 16.84
C GLY A 198 22.26 -4.62 17.15
N PHE A 199 21.52 -5.45 17.88
CA PHE A 199 21.92 -6.85 18.11
C PHE A 199 22.01 -7.59 16.77
N VAL A 200 22.99 -8.49 16.68
CA VAL A 200 23.14 -9.40 15.54
C VAL A 200 22.82 -10.82 16.00
N ILE A 201 21.88 -11.43 15.32
CA ILE A 201 21.49 -12.82 15.52
C ILE A 201 22.38 -13.66 14.62
N THR A 202 23.20 -14.53 15.22
CA THR A 202 23.98 -15.54 14.55
C THR A 202 23.37 -16.91 14.83
N HIS A 203 23.71 -17.93 14.07
CA HIS A 203 23.23 -19.30 14.33
C HIS A 203 23.97 -19.97 15.49
#